data_d894cc6c7e13404754926cd0f6d18fd2
#
_entry.id   d894cc6c7e13404754926cd0f6d18fd2
#
_cell.length_a   1.000
_cell.length_b   1.000
_cell.length_c   1.000
_cell.angle_alpha   90.00
_cell.angle_beta   90.00
_cell.angle_gamma   90.00
#
_symmetry.space_group_name_H-M   'P 1'
#
loop_
_entity.id
_entity.type
_entity.pdbx_description
1 polymer ?
#
loop_
_entity_poly.entity_id
_entity_poly.type
_entity_poly.pdbx_seq_one_letter_code
_entity_poly.pdbx_strand_id
1 'polypeptide(L)'
;ILILLMLSYGMYSLWDTYKIYANSFADEELLKFRPTDDGEDNPTLKDLKKLNPDVKAWIQVPKTNIDYPVVQGQDDMEYINKNVYGEFELSGAIFLSCLNKDDFSDPYNLVYGHNMKNGGMFADVADFTNKEYFETHQKGKLYLTDATRKIRFFACMKVTAADAKIYHPDGYRKENLKDLLDYIQANAVQYRDVNVADENSLIALSTCSEAETNGRVVLIGKLERKVAEKQ
;
A
#
# COMPACT_ATOMS: atom_id res chain seq x y z
N ILE A 1 -33.62 -4.51 -33.17
CA ILE A 1 -33.43 -3.48 -32.14
C ILE A 1 -32.86 -4.10 -30.87
N LEU A 2 -33.48 -5.15 -30.27
CA LEU A 2 -33.03 -5.77 -29.04
C LEU A 2 -31.58 -6.30 -29.11
N ILE A 3 -31.22 -6.97 -30.19
CA ILE A 3 -29.85 -7.48 -30.44
C ILE A 3 -28.83 -6.33 -30.49
N LEU A 4 -29.17 -5.23 -31.16
CA LEU A 4 -28.28 -4.06 -31.23
C LEU A 4 -28.07 -3.40 -29.84
N LEU A 5 -29.13 -3.34 -29.01
CA LEU A 5 -29.01 -2.86 -27.64
C LEU A 5 -28.13 -3.77 -26.78
N MET A 6 -28.26 -5.10 -26.91
CA MET A 6 -27.41 -6.06 -26.20
C MET A 6 -25.94 -5.96 -26.66
N LEU A 7 -25.69 -5.79 -27.95
CA LEU A 7 -24.34 -5.61 -28.49
C LEU A 7 -23.70 -4.29 -28.00
N SER A 8 -24.47 -3.18 -28.01
CA SER A 8 -23.98 -1.90 -27.52
C SER A 8 -23.68 -1.93 -26.02
N TYR A 9 -24.53 -2.58 -25.23
CA TYR A 9 -24.29 -2.79 -23.79
C TYR A 9 -23.05 -3.68 -23.55
N GLY A 10 -22.90 -4.76 -24.32
CA GLY A 10 -21.72 -5.64 -24.23
C GLY A 10 -20.42 -4.90 -24.56
N MET A 11 -20.41 -4.08 -25.61
CA MET A 11 -19.26 -3.24 -25.97
C MET A 11 -18.95 -2.22 -24.88
N TYR A 12 -19.97 -1.54 -24.34
CA TYR A 12 -19.82 -0.59 -23.26
C TYR A 12 -19.22 -1.27 -22.00
N SER A 13 -19.75 -2.42 -21.61
CA SER A 13 -19.27 -3.18 -20.47
C SER A 13 -17.81 -3.63 -20.62
N LEU A 14 -17.42 -4.08 -21.82
CA LEU A 14 -16.03 -4.44 -22.11
C LEU A 14 -15.10 -3.22 -22.04
N TRP A 15 -15.53 -2.08 -22.58
CA TRP A 15 -14.75 -0.85 -22.52
C TRP A 15 -14.59 -0.32 -21.12
N ASP A 16 -15.65 -0.34 -20.32
CA ASP A 16 -15.65 0.05 -18.92
C ASP A 16 -14.67 -0.82 -18.11
N THR A 17 -14.75 -2.14 -18.26
CA THR A 17 -13.81 -3.09 -17.65
C THR A 17 -12.37 -2.81 -18.07
N TYR A 18 -12.13 -2.55 -19.37
CA TYR A 18 -10.81 -2.22 -19.87
C TYR A 18 -10.25 -0.95 -19.23
N LYS A 19 -11.07 0.11 -19.09
CA LYS A 19 -10.66 1.36 -18.41
C LYS A 19 -10.29 1.13 -16.96
N ILE A 20 -11.11 0.40 -16.20
CA ILE A 20 -10.81 0.07 -14.80
C ILE A 20 -9.46 -0.63 -14.68
N TYR A 21 -9.18 -1.58 -15.59
CA TYR A 21 -7.91 -2.30 -15.57
C TYR A 21 -6.73 -1.43 -16.01
N ALA A 22 -6.89 -0.59 -17.01
CA ALA A 22 -5.85 0.34 -17.44
C ALA A 22 -5.49 1.33 -16.31
N ASN A 23 -6.50 1.87 -15.63
CA ASN A 23 -6.34 2.85 -14.55
C ASN A 23 -5.86 2.24 -13.21
N SER A 24 -5.77 0.90 -13.12
CA SER A 24 -5.23 0.23 -11.93
C SER A 24 -3.69 0.26 -11.83
N PHE A 25 -3.00 0.75 -12.86
CA PHE A 25 -1.56 0.99 -12.85
C PHE A 25 -1.27 2.49 -12.86
N ALA A 26 -0.12 2.88 -12.31
CA ALA A 26 0.36 4.24 -12.47
C ALA A 26 0.64 4.51 -13.97
N ASP A 27 -0.05 5.49 -14.54
CA ASP A 27 0.13 5.89 -15.92
C ASP A 27 1.41 6.72 -16.12
N GLU A 28 1.77 7.00 -17.38
CA GLU A 28 2.97 7.77 -17.70
C GLU A 28 2.94 9.19 -17.11
N GLU A 29 1.75 9.76 -16.92
CA GLU A 29 1.58 11.10 -16.37
C GLU A 29 1.84 11.10 -14.86
N LEU A 30 1.32 10.12 -14.15
CA LEU A 30 1.54 9.92 -12.72
C LEU A 30 3.01 9.55 -12.43
N LEU A 31 3.63 8.72 -13.29
CA LEU A 31 5.03 8.30 -13.14
C LEU A 31 6.03 9.46 -13.26
N LYS A 32 5.65 10.62 -13.82
CA LYS A 32 6.49 11.83 -13.81
C LYS A 32 6.74 12.35 -12.39
N PHE A 33 5.83 12.06 -11.47
CA PHE A 33 5.95 12.45 -10.05
C PHE A 33 6.68 11.41 -9.19
N ARG A 34 7.03 10.26 -9.77
CA ARG A 34 7.75 9.21 -9.07
C ARG A 34 9.10 9.72 -8.57
N PRO A 35 9.42 9.54 -7.29
CA PRO A 35 10.76 9.83 -6.78
C PRO A 35 11.80 8.91 -7.41
N THR A 36 12.94 9.48 -7.83
CA THR A 36 14.01 8.72 -8.48
C THR A 36 15.25 8.53 -7.61
N ASP A 37 15.39 9.35 -6.57
CA ASP A 37 16.55 9.37 -5.69
C ASP A 37 16.27 8.78 -4.32
N ASP A 38 17.32 8.23 -3.69
CA ASP A 38 17.28 7.78 -2.29
C ASP A 38 17.55 8.94 -1.30
N GLY A 39 17.45 10.18 -1.79
CA GLY A 39 17.74 11.39 -1.05
C GLY A 39 16.69 11.74 0.01
N GLU A 40 17.01 12.80 0.77
CA GLU A 40 16.13 13.37 1.78
C GLU A 40 15.08 14.33 1.20
N ASP A 41 15.24 14.72 -0.06
CA ASP A 41 14.35 15.63 -0.75
C ASP A 41 13.76 14.98 -2.00
N ASN A 42 12.42 14.91 -2.05
CA ASN A 42 11.66 14.34 -3.15
C ASN A 42 10.80 15.45 -3.81
N PRO A 43 11.38 16.30 -4.68
CA PRO A 43 10.68 17.44 -5.26
C PRO A 43 9.49 17.03 -6.12
N THR A 44 9.59 15.93 -6.87
CA THR A 44 8.51 15.40 -7.70
C THR A 44 7.29 15.03 -6.85
N LEU A 45 7.50 14.41 -5.69
CA LEU A 45 6.42 14.09 -4.75
C LEU A 45 5.82 15.35 -4.13
N LYS A 46 6.63 16.40 -3.88
CA LYS A 46 6.11 17.71 -3.45
C LYS A 46 5.22 18.35 -4.51
N ASP A 47 5.55 18.18 -5.79
CA ASP A 47 4.72 18.69 -6.88
C ASP A 47 3.39 17.92 -6.98
N LEU A 48 3.39 16.61 -6.83
CA LEU A 48 2.15 15.82 -6.76
C LEU A 48 1.30 16.24 -5.55
N LYS A 49 1.92 16.50 -4.39
CA LYS A 49 1.22 16.99 -3.19
C LYS A 49 0.57 18.38 -3.39
N LYS A 50 1.08 19.23 -4.29
CA LYS A 50 0.43 20.50 -4.65
C LYS A 50 -0.86 20.27 -5.44
N LEU A 51 -0.92 19.20 -6.25
CA LEU A 51 -2.12 18.82 -7.00
C LEU A 51 -3.18 18.19 -6.10
N ASN A 52 -2.74 17.31 -5.20
CA ASN A 52 -3.61 16.72 -4.18
C ASN A 52 -2.90 16.74 -2.81
N PRO A 53 -3.35 17.58 -1.85
CA PRO A 53 -2.77 17.68 -0.50
C PRO A 53 -2.84 16.38 0.32
N ASP A 54 -3.72 15.45 -0.09
CA ASP A 54 -3.87 14.14 0.56
C ASP A 54 -2.74 13.18 0.22
N VAL A 55 -1.89 13.48 -0.76
CA VAL A 55 -0.68 12.71 -1.04
C VAL A 55 0.29 12.84 0.13
N LYS A 56 0.66 11.71 0.74
CA LYS A 56 1.55 11.64 1.91
C LYS A 56 2.90 11.01 1.59
N ALA A 57 2.92 10.02 0.68
CA ALA A 57 4.10 9.25 0.36
C ALA A 57 4.04 8.68 -1.07
N TRP A 58 5.12 8.01 -1.47
CA TRP A 58 5.16 7.08 -2.60
C TRP A 58 5.76 5.77 -2.13
N ILE A 59 5.11 4.65 -2.44
CA ILE A 59 5.61 3.32 -2.09
C ILE A 59 6.09 2.58 -3.33
N GLN A 60 7.23 1.91 -3.20
CA GLN A 60 7.81 1.10 -4.25
C GLN A 60 8.33 -0.23 -3.70
N VAL A 61 7.95 -1.33 -4.37
CA VAL A 61 8.51 -2.66 -4.12
C VAL A 61 9.17 -3.16 -5.42
N PRO A 62 10.50 -3.23 -5.49
CA PRO A 62 11.20 -3.61 -6.72
C PRO A 62 10.81 -4.99 -7.23
N LYS A 63 10.68 -5.14 -8.55
CA LYS A 63 10.28 -6.37 -9.26
C LYS A 63 8.82 -6.79 -9.02
N THR A 64 7.99 -5.86 -8.61
CA THR A 64 6.55 -6.01 -8.49
C THR A 64 5.85 -4.84 -9.18
N ASN A 65 4.53 -4.89 -9.30
CA ASN A 65 3.72 -3.76 -9.78
C ASN A 65 3.45 -2.71 -8.70
N ILE A 66 3.93 -2.90 -7.46
CA ILE A 66 3.72 -1.94 -6.37
C ILE A 66 4.67 -0.74 -6.55
N ASP A 67 4.16 0.30 -7.21
CA ASP A 67 4.87 1.54 -7.51
C ASP A 67 3.86 2.69 -7.62
N TYR A 68 3.37 3.18 -6.47
CA TYR A 68 2.22 4.08 -6.39
C TYR A 68 2.41 5.18 -5.36
N PRO A 69 1.78 6.36 -5.58
CA PRO A 69 1.59 7.34 -4.51
C PRO A 69 0.66 6.77 -3.44
N VAL A 70 0.87 7.20 -2.21
CA VAL A 70 0.02 6.88 -1.05
C VAL A 70 -0.69 8.15 -0.62
N VAL A 71 -2.01 8.12 -0.64
CA VAL A 71 -2.87 9.20 -0.16
C VAL A 71 -3.40 8.91 1.25
N GLN A 72 -4.00 9.89 1.91
CA GLN A 72 -4.74 9.67 3.16
C GLN A 72 -5.97 10.57 3.16
N GLY A 73 -7.14 9.95 3.23
CA GLY A 73 -8.42 10.65 3.34
C GLY A 73 -8.82 10.93 4.78
N GLN A 74 -10.00 11.50 4.96
CA GLN A 74 -10.59 11.76 6.27
C GLN A 74 -11.11 10.48 6.93
N ASP A 75 -11.42 9.47 6.13
CA ASP A 75 -11.79 8.11 6.56
C ASP A 75 -11.21 7.06 5.59
N ASP A 76 -11.24 5.78 6.00
CA ASP A 76 -10.70 4.67 5.22
C ASP A 76 -11.59 4.26 4.02
N MET A 77 -12.73 4.93 3.80
CA MET A 77 -13.63 4.69 2.66
C MET A 77 -13.41 5.66 1.52
N GLU A 78 -12.80 6.82 1.79
CA GLU A 78 -12.72 7.93 0.84
C GLU A 78 -11.98 7.55 -0.45
N TYR A 79 -10.84 6.88 -0.34
CA TYR A 79 -9.99 6.52 -1.48
C TYR A 79 -10.21 5.08 -1.99
N ILE A 80 -11.24 4.40 -1.50
CA ILE A 80 -11.61 3.08 -2.05
C ILE A 80 -12.04 3.19 -3.53
N ASN A 81 -12.74 4.26 -3.90
CA ASN A 81 -13.23 4.50 -5.25
C ASN A 81 -12.86 5.90 -5.77
N LYS A 82 -11.71 6.41 -5.37
CA LYS A 82 -11.12 7.65 -5.89
C LYS A 82 -9.67 7.40 -6.27
N ASN A 83 -9.24 7.96 -7.41
CA ASN A 83 -7.84 7.96 -7.81
C ASN A 83 -7.02 9.00 -7.01
N VAL A 84 -5.72 9.05 -7.26
CA VAL A 84 -4.81 10.01 -6.61
C VAL A 84 -5.17 11.48 -6.86
N TYR A 85 -5.93 11.79 -7.90
CA TYR A 85 -6.37 13.16 -8.20
C TYR A 85 -7.71 13.51 -7.53
N GLY A 86 -8.31 12.57 -6.75
CA GLY A 86 -9.59 12.76 -6.10
C GLY A 86 -10.82 12.51 -6.99
N GLU A 87 -10.61 12.00 -8.20
CA GLU A 87 -11.65 11.67 -9.15
C GLU A 87 -12.19 10.26 -8.92
N PHE A 88 -13.46 10.03 -9.27
CA PHE A 88 -14.06 8.71 -9.16
C PHE A 88 -13.37 7.68 -10.06
N GLU A 89 -12.85 6.62 -9.43
CA GLU A 89 -12.17 5.52 -10.12
C GLU A 89 -12.35 4.22 -9.30
N LEU A 90 -12.90 3.17 -9.93
CA LEU A 90 -13.19 1.91 -9.25
C LEU A 90 -11.95 1.12 -8.81
N SER A 91 -10.80 1.36 -9.43
CA SER A 91 -9.51 0.82 -8.93
C SER A 91 -9.04 1.50 -7.65
N GLY A 92 -9.61 2.65 -7.30
CA GLY A 92 -9.25 3.41 -6.12
C GLY A 92 -7.82 3.97 -6.16
N ALA A 93 -7.28 4.27 -4.99
CA ALA A 93 -5.88 4.61 -4.78
C ALA A 93 -5.25 3.71 -3.71
N ILE A 94 -3.93 3.77 -3.57
CA ILE A 94 -3.24 3.23 -2.40
C ILE A 94 -3.33 4.28 -1.30
N PHE A 95 -3.82 3.91 -0.11
CA PHE A 95 -4.05 4.88 0.95
C PHE A 95 -3.61 4.41 2.33
N LEU A 96 -3.11 5.36 3.13
CA LEU A 96 -2.77 5.18 4.54
C LEU A 96 -4.06 5.24 5.37
N SER A 97 -4.20 4.38 6.38
CA SER A 97 -5.35 4.44 7.30
C SER A 97 -5.49 5.83 7.92
N CYS A 98 -6.72 6.34 7.98
CA CYS A 98 -7.04 7.61 8.61
C CYS A 98 -6.71 7.62 10.13
N LEU A 99 -6.54 6.45 10.74
CA LEU A 99 -6.13 6.29 12.12
C LEU A 99 -4.63 6.51 12.35
N ASN A 100 -3.84 6.56 11.28
CA ASN A 100 -2.42 6.85 11.34
C ASN A 100 -2.12 8.34 11.16
N LYS A 101 -0.97 8.78 11.69
CA LYS A 101 -0.40 10.08 11.37
C LYS A 101 0.10 10.10 9.93
N ASP A 102 -0.11 11.22 9.27
CA ASP A 102 0.16 11.40 7.85
C ASP A 102 1.65 11.45 7.47
N ASP A 103 2.54 11.49 8.46
CA ASP A 103 4.00 11.50 8.32
C ASP A 103 4.67 10.12 8.53
N PHE A 104 3.87 9.06 8.69
CA PHE A 104 4.34 7.70 8.98
C PHE A 104 5.21 7.59 10.24
N SER A 105 5.00 8.47 11.22
CA SER A 105 5.74 8.49 12.49
C SER A 105 5.22 7.51 13.54
N ASP A 106 4.04 6.90 13.30
CA ASP A 106 3.47 5.93 14.22
C ASP A 106 4.30 4.64 14.29
N PRO A 107 4.27 3.93 15.43
CA PRO A 107 4.95 2.64 15.57
C PRO A 107 4.47 1.58 14.57
N TYR A 108 3.20 1.64 14.15
CA TYR A 108 2.59 0.76 13.17
C TYR A 108 1.74 1.58 12.18
N ASN A 109 2.06 1.48 10.89
CA ASN A 109 1.42 2.22 9.82
C ASN A 109 0.75 1.23 8.86
N LEU A 110 -0.55 1.42 8.62
CA LEU A 110 -1.36 0.51 7.83
C LEU A 110 -1.77 1.16 6.51
N VAL A 111 -1.37 0.54 5.41
CA VAL A 111 -1.63 1.01 4.05
C VAL A 111 -2.52 0.01 3.32
N TYR A 112 -3.54 0.50 2.67
CA TYR A 112 -4.53 -0.30 1.94
C TYR A 112 -4.39 -0.15 0.43
N GLY A 113 -4.78 -1.17 -0.30
CA GLY A 113 -4.91 -1.15 -1.75
C GLY A 113 -5.76 -2.30 -2.26
N HIS A 114 -6.44 -2.10 -3.37
CA HIS A 114 -7.24 -3.15 -4.00
C HIS A 114 -6.38 -4.30 -4.51
N ASN A 115 -6.97 -5.50 -4.55
CA ASN A 115 -6.43 -6.65 -5.26
C ASN A 115 -7.11 -6.72 -6.64
N MET A 116 -6.42 -6.22 -7.66
CA MET A 116 -6.95 -6.21 -9.02
C MET A 116 -6.55 -7.48 -9.79
N LYS A 117 -7.52 -8.14 -10.46
CA LYS A 117 -7.27 -9.41 -11.19
C LYS A 117 -6.20 -9.30 -12.29
N ASN A 118 -5.94 -8.11 -12.79
CA ASN A 118 -4.91 -7.83 -13.80
C ASN A 118 -3.52 -7.55 -13.21
N GLY A 119 -3.32 -7.72 -11.90
CA GLY A 119 -2.05 -7.47 -11.21
C GLY A 119 -1.82 -6.03 -10.76
N GLY A 120 -2.78 -5.13 -10.96
CA GLY A 120 -2.67 -3.74 -10.52
C GLY A 120 -2.89 -3.54 -9.03
N MET A 121 -2.58 -2.34 -8.55
CA MET A 121 -2.69 -1.90 -7.17
C MET A 121 -1.87 -2.80 -6.22
N PHE A 122 -2.49 -3.41 -5.20
CA PHE A 122 -1.83 -4.32 -4.25
C PHE A 122 -2.05 -5.80 -4.57
N ALA A 123 -2.34 -6.15 -5.83
CA ALA A 123 -2.50 -7.56 -6.21
C ALA A 123 -1.27 -8.41 -5.84
N ASP A 124 -0.06 -7.90 -6.11
CA ASP A 124 1.19 -8.62 -5.83
C ASP A 124 1.43 -8.87 -4.34
N VAL A 125 0.73 -8.17 -3.44
CA VAL A 125 0.77 -8.47 -1.99
C VAL A 125 0.30 -9.90 -1.70
N ALA A 126 -0.66 -10.42 -2.47
CA ALA A 126 -1.16 -11.77 -2.30
C ALA A 126 -0.11 -12.83 -2.64
N ASP A 127 0.82 -12.54 -3.57
CA ASP A 127 1.88 -13.45 -4.00
C ASP A 127 2.93 -13.70 -2.92
N PHE A 128 3.06 -12.79 -1.95
CA PHE A 128 3.94 -12.98 -0.79
C PHE A 128 3.51 -14.13 0.13
N THR A 129 2.35 -14.72 -0.07
CA THR A 129 1.97 -15.97 0.58
C THR A 129 2.77 -17.16 0.06
N ASN A 130 3.33 -17.07 -1.17
CA ASN A 130 4.24 -18.05 -1.73
C ASN A 130 5.66 -17.86 -1.15
N LYS A 131 6.29 -18.94 -0.73
CA LYS A 131 7.60 -18.93 -0.06
C LYS A 131 8.70 -18.36 -0.97
N GLU A 132 8.78 -18.81 -2.21
CA GLU A 132 9.83 -18.38 -3.15
C GLU A 132 9.69 -16.87 -3.48
N TYR A 133 8.44 -16.42 -3.69
CA TYR A 133 8.17 -15.01 -3.91
C TYR A 133 8.55 -14.17 -2.70
N PHE A 134 8.16 -14.59 -1.50
CA PHE A 134 8.52 -13.94 -0.25
C PHE A 134 10.04 -13.85 -0.05
N GLU A 135 10.81 -14.92 -0.36
CA GLU A 135 12.26 -14.95 -0.22
C GLU A 135 12.98 -14.03 -1.21
N THR A 136 12.42 -13.84 -2.39
CA THR A 136 13.06 -13.03 -3.45
C THR A 136 12.69 -11.55 -3.40
N HIS A 137 11.56 -11.17 -2.76
CA HIS A 137 11.04 -9.80 -2.68
C HIS A 137 11.10 -9.25 -1.25
N GLN A 138 12.33 -9.00 -0.75
CA GLN A 138 12.54 -8.67 0.67
C GLN A 138 12.47 -7.18 0.99
N LYS A 139 12.58 -6.31 -0.01
CA LYS A 139 12.84 -4.89 0.20
C LYS A 139 11.82 -4.03 -0.53
N GLY A 140 11.55 -2.88 0.06
CA GLY A 140 10.78 -1.80 -0.54
C GLY A 140 11.34 -0.45 -0.12
N LYS A 141 10.74 0.61 -0.64
CA LYS A 141 11.03 2.00 -0.29
C LYS A 141 9.74 2.75 -0.05
N LEU A 142 9.75 3.62 0.93
CA LEU A 142 8.73 4.62 1.19
C LEU A 142 9.37 5.99 1.04
N TYR A 143 8.99 6.72 0.01
CA TYR A 143 9.41 8.08 -0.23
C TYR A 143 8.43 9.04 0.44
N LEU A 144 8.93 9.87 1.33
CA LEU A 144 8.23 11.02 1.89
C LEU A 144 8.72 12.29 1.19
N THR A 145 8.06 13.40 1.38
CA THR A 145 8.47 14.67 0.75
C THR A 145 9.86 15.16 1.19
N ASP A 146 10.32 14.71 2.35
CA ASP A 146 11.55 15.16 3.02
C ASP A 146 12.46 14.00 3.46
N ALA A 147 12.17 12.77 3.04
CA ALA A 147 12.97 11.60 3.34
C ALA A 147 12.63 10.40 2.46
N THR A 148 13.59 9.49 2.34
CA THR A 148 13.36 8.13 1.84
C THR A 148 13.62 7.14 2.97
N ARG A 149 12.66 6.24 3.22
CA ARG A 149 12.77 5.19 4.24
C ARG A 149 12.80 3.83 3.56
N LYS A 150 13.75 3.00 3.95
CA LYS A 150 13.83 1.61 3.46
C LYS A 150 12.84 0.74 4.21
N ILE A 151 12.20 -0.16 3.47
CA ILE A 151 11.33 -1.19 4.02
C ILE A 151 12.04 -2.53 3.91
N ARG A 152 12.00 -3.33 4.99
CA ARG A 152 12.41 -4.73 4.98
C ARG A 152 11.24 -5.61 5.36
N PHE A 153 10.66 -6.29 4.38
CA PHE A 153 9.53 -7.17 4.59
C PHE A 153 9.96 -8.41 5.36
N PHE A 154 9.23 -8.76 6.41
CA PHE A 154 9.59 -9.86 7.29
C PHE A 154 8.45 -10.84 7.60
N ALA A 155 7.21 -10.47 7.35
CA ALA A 155 6.07 -11.33 7.56
C ALA A 155 4.99 -11.14 6.48
N CYS A 156 4.32 -12.22 6.12
CA CYS A 156 3.08 -12.20 5.35
C CYS A 156 2.03 -12.99 6.11
N MET A 157 0.85 -12.41 6.28
CA MET A 157 -0.26 -12.96 7.05
C MET A 157 -1.50 -13.13 6.18
N LYS A 158 -2.31 -14.15 6.50
CA LYS A 158 -3.71 -14.24 6.05
C LYS A 158 -4.60 -13.98 7.26
N VAL A 159 -5.38 -12.93 7.21
CA VAL A 159 -6.24 -12.49 8.32
C VAL A 159 -7.66 -12.22 7.82
N THR A 160 -8.59 -12.01 8.73
CA THR A 160 -9.94 -11.50 8.38
C THR A 160 -9.96 -9.97 8.46
N ALA A 161 -10.87 -9.33 7.74
CA ALA A 161 -11.08 -7.88 7.83
C ALA A 161 -11.48 -7.39 9.24
N ALA A 162 -11.89 -8.30 10.13
CA ALA A 162 -12.27 -8.01 11.51
C ALA A 162 -11.11 -8.19 12.51
N ASP A 163 -9.89 -8.47 12.05
CA ASP A 163 -8.74 -8.66 12.93
C ASP A 163 -8.32 -7.34 13.57
N ALA A 164 -8.79 -7.09 14.79
CA ALA A 164 -8.53 -5.85 15.51
C ALA A 164 -7.04 -5.60 15.81
N LYS A 165 -6.20 -6.64 15.88
CA LYS A 165 -4.76 -6.46 16.09
C LYS A 165 -4.05 -5.90 14.87
N ILE A 166 -4.59 -6.14 13.68
CA ILE A 166 -4.04 -5.63 12.42
C ILE A 166 -4.71 -4.30 12.05
N TYR A 167 -6.03 -4.15 12.22
CA TYR A 167 -6.81 -3.04 11.66
C TYR A 167 -7.09 -1.88 12.64
N HIS A 168 -6.42 -1.86 13.81
CA HIS A 168 -6.42 -0.72 14.74
C HIS A 168 -4.99 -0.21 14.98
N PRO A 169 -4.38 0.46 13.98
CA PRO A 169 -3.00 0.94 14.08
C PRO A 169 -2.82 1.99 15.19
N ASP A 170 -3.86 2.74 15.52
CA ASP A 170 -3.92 3.74 16.58
C ASP A 170 -3.81 3.15 17.99
N GLY A 171 -4.01 1.85 18.16
CA GLY A 171 -3.84 1.13 19.42
C GLY A 171 -2.38 0.90 19.82
N TYR A 172 -1.44 1.08 18.89
CA TYR A 172 -0.04 0.75 19.15
C TYR A 172 0.80 1.96 19.57
N ARG A 173 1.65 1.70 20.56
CA ARG A 173 2.71 2.59 21.06
C ARG A 173 4.00 1.79 21.07
N LYS A 174 5.14 2.44 21.27
CA LYS A 174 6.44 1.75 21.34
C LYS A 174 6.46 0.67 22.42
N GLU A 175 5.81 0.96 23.55
CA GLU A 175 5.78 0.09 24.73
C GLU A 175 5.03 -1.23 24.51
N ASN A 176 4.03 -1.25 23.62
CA ASN A 176 3.22 -2.44 23.33
C ASN A 176 3.44 -3.00 21.90
N LEU A 177 4.41 -2.46 21.15
CA LEU A 177 4.71 -2.95 19.80
C LEU A 177 5.18 -4.40 19.82
N LYS A 178 5.79 -4.85 20.92
CA LYS A 178 6.19 -6.24 21.12
C LYS A 178 5.00 -7.20 21.03
N ASP A 179 3.84 -6.84 21.57
CA ASP A 179 2.64 -7.68 21.52
C ASP A 179 2.16 -7.91 20.08
N LEU A 180 2.30 -6.89 19.22
CA LEU A 180 2.01 -7.01 17.80
C LEU A 180 3.05 -7.89 17.11
N LEU A 181 4.34 -7.74 17.41
CA LEU A 181 5.40 -8.57 16.83
C LEU A 181 5.24 -10.05 17.21
N ASP A 182 4.94 -10.34 18.47
CA ASP A 182 4.67 -11.70 18.95
C ASP A 182 3.43 -12.30 18.25
N TYR A 183 2.38 -11.47 18.04
CA TYR A 183 1.19 -11.88 17.30
C TYR A 183 1.49 -12.16 15.83
N ILE A 184 2.26 -11.30 15.16
CA ILE A 184 2.68 -11.48 13.78
C ILE A 184 3.48 -12.78 13.64
N GLN A 185 4.46 -12.98 14.49
CA GLN A 185 5.31 -14.20 14.44
C GLN A 185 4.50 -15.48 14.62
N ALA A 186 3.51 -15.48 15.53
CA ALA A 186 2.68 -16.65 15.81
C ALA A 186 1.68 -16.98 14.67
N ASN A 187 1.28 -16.00 13.85
CA ASN A 187 0.20 -16.16 12.88
C ASN A 187 0.63 -15.94 11.41
N ALA A 188 1.91 -15.64 11.15
CA ALA A 188 2.40 -15.43 9.80
C ALA A 188 2.42 -16.73 8.99
N VAL A 189 1.98 -16.66 7.72
CA VAL A 189 2.13 -17.76 6.75
C VAL A 189 3.54 -17.80 6.17
N GLN A 190 4.20 -16.64 6.11
CA GLN A 190 5.63 -16.52 5.81
C GLN A 190 6.25 -15.58 6.85
N TYR A 191 7.40 -15.95 7.38
CA TYR A 191 8.11 -15.18 8.39
C TYR A 191 9.62 -15.32 8.22
N ARG A 192 10.34 -14.21 8.44
CA ARG A 192 11.79 -14.20 8.61
C ARG A 192 12.15 -13.32 9.80
N ASP A 193 13.13 -13.73 10.55
CA ASP A 193 13.61 -12.91 11.67
C ASP A 193 14.32 -11.66 11.13
N VAL A 194 13.87 -10.51 11.60
CA VAL A 194 14.52 -9.22 11.39
C VAL A 194 14.61 -8.53 12.74
N ASN A 195 15.79 -8.04 13.08
CA ASN A 195 15.92 -7.26 14.32
C ASN A 195 15.11 -5.96 14.17
N VAL A 196 13.99 -5.87 14.88
CA VAL A 196 13.18 -4.64 15.00
C VAL A 196 13.63 -3.92 16.26
N ALA A 197 14.47 -2.89 16.10
CA ALA A 197 14.93 -2.05 17.20
C ALA A 197 13.85 -1.03 17.59
N ASP A 198 13.95 -0.45 18.78
CA ASP A 198 12.97 0.49 19.35
C ASP A 198 12.75 1.75 18.50
N GLU A 199 13.76 2.13 17.71
CA GLU A 199 13.66 3.27 16.78
C GLU A 199 12.97 2.94 15.47
N ASN A 200 12.75 1.66 15.15
CA ASN A 200 12.03 1.26 13.95
C ASN A 200 10.52 1.38 14.16
N SER A 201 9.82 1.53 13.05
CA SER A 201 8.37 1.38 12.99
C SER A 201 8.01 0.27 12.01
N LEU A 202 6.77 -0.15 12.01
CA LEU A 202 6.25 -1.13 11.10
C LEU A 202 5.39 -0.47 10.03
N ILE A 203 5.39 -1.07 8.84
CA ILE A 203 4.44 -0.78 7.77
C ILE A 203 3.76 -2.08 7.34
N ALA A 204 2.46 -2.04 7.20
CA ALA A 204 1.65 -3.15 6.72
C ALA A 204 0.97 -2.75 5.42
N LEU A 205 1.09 -3.57 4.39
CA LEU A 205 0.40 -3.42 3.11
C LEU A 205 -0.73 -4.45 3.09
N SER A 206 -1.97 -3.98 3.12
CA SER A 206 -3.17 -4.82 3.21
C SER A 206 -3.95 -4.82 1.91
N THR A 207 -4.32 -6.02 1.43
CA THR A 207 -5.20 -6.19 0.26
C THR A 207 -6.21 -7.32 0.51
N CYS A 208 -7.28 -7.36 -0.29
CA CYS A 208 -8.21 -8.48 -0.25
C CYS A 208 -7.53 -9.78 -0.71
N SER A 209 -7.80 -10.91 -0.06
CA SER A 209 -7.28 -12.21 -0.50
C SER A 209 -7.98 -12.68 -1.77
N GLU A 210 -9.28 -12.41 -1.86
CA GLU A 210 -10.15 -12.65 -3.02
C GLU A 210 -11.25 -11.57 -3.05
N ALA A 211 -11.73 -11.24 -4.25
CA ALA A 211 -12.68 -10.15 -4.45
C ALA A 211 -14.03 -10.31 -3.70
N GLU A 212 -14.38 -11.54 -3.29
CA GLU A 212 -15.69 -11.88 -2.71
C GLU A 212 -15.62 -12.35 -1.24
N THR A 213 -14.45 -12.25 -0.58
CA THR A 213 -14.26 -12.77 0.79
C THR A 213 -13.87 -11.68 1.78
N ASN A 214 -14.15 -11.93 3.08
CA ASN A 214 -13.62 -11.11 4.18
C ASN A 214 -12.13 -11.39 4.48
N GLY A 215 -11.50 -12.28 3.70
CA GLY A 215 -10.08 -12.59 3.81
C GLY A 215 -9.21 -11.40 3.35
N ARG A 216 -8.10 -11.23 4.03
CA ARG A 216 -7.08 -10.23 3.70
C ARG A 216 -5.71 -10.88 3.70
N VAL A 217 -4.85 -10.41 2.79
CA VAL A 217 -3.41 -10.67 2.88
C VAL A 217 -2.75 -9.39 3.35
N VAL A 218 -1.86 -9.52 4.32
CA VAL A 218 -1.13 -8.40 4.91
C VAL A 218 0.37 -8.70 4.86
N LEU A 219 1.11 -7.88 4.12
CA LEU A 219 2.56 -7.93 4.04
C LEU A 219 3.14 -6.91 5.02
N ILE A 220 3.97 -7.38 5.95
CA ILE A 220 4.49 -6.54 7.03
C ILE A 220 5.98 -6.34 6.87
N GLY A 221 6.41 -5.09 6.92
CA GLY A 221 7.79 -4.68 6.83
C GLY A 221 8.25 -3.84 8.02
N LYS A 222 9.51 -3.98 8.34
CA LYS A 222 10.23 -3.03 9.20
C LYS A 222 10.52 -1.79 8.36
N LEU A 223 10.10 -0.64 8.85
CA LEU A 223 10.36 0.66 8.27
C LEU A 223 11.57 1.28 8.98
N GLU A 224 12.70 1.38 8.27
CA GLU A 224 13.93 1.92 8.84
C GLU A 224 13.77 3.42 9.15
N ARG A 225 14.45 3.88 10.19
CA ARG A 225 14.43 5.29 10.59
C ARG A 225 14.99 6.16 9.46
N LYS A 226 14.48 7.41 9.33
CA LYS A 226 15.17 8.48 8.60
C LYS A 226 16.63 8.52 9.06
N VAL A 227 17.56 8.36 8.14
CA VAL A 227 18.97 8.65 8.44
C VAL A 227 19.08 10.17 8.46
N ALA A 228 19.17 10.76 9.66
CA ALA A 228 19.59 12.15 9.76
C ALA A 228 21.05 12.22 9.30
N GLU A 229 21.35 13.04 8.30
CA GLU A 229 22.74 13.36 7.98
C GLU A 229 23.46 13.85 9.24
N LYS A 230 24.63 13.28 9.50
CA LYS A 230 25.56 13.88 10.43
C LYS A 230 26.04 15.20 9.82
N GLN A 231 25.61 16.30 10.43
CA GLN A 231 26.22 17.62 10.20
C GLN A 231 27.73 17.58 10.48
#